data_38e3cd16e4a1ffa3ee48bf00bc85db58
#
_entry.id   38e3cd16e4a1ffa3ee48bf00bc85db58
#
_cell.length_a   1.000
_cell.length_b   1.000
_cell.length_c   1.000
_cell.angle_alpha   90.00
_cell.angle_beta   90.00
_cell.angle_gamma   90.00
#
_symmetry.space_group_name_H-M   'P 1'
#
loop_
_entity.id
_entity.type
_entity.pdbx_description
1 polymer ?
#
loop_
_entity_poly.entity_id
_entity_poly.type
_entity_poly.pdbx_seq_one_letter_code
_entity_poly.pdbx_strand_id
1 'polypeptide(L)'
;TTLYKLYQNAFTPWEWQPELKHIAEEEGLICFSSPFDKTSVDFLEAMDVPAYKIASFEITDIPLIEYVASKMKPVIISTGIATYEDIEGAIAACKRVGNDQIALLKCTSSYPAPVALANLRTIPDMRERFKLPVGLSDHTMSSSVAIASVALGARILEKHFILDRGDRKSVV
;
A
#
# COMPACT_ATOMS: atom_id res chain seq x y z
N THR A 1 12.53 -22.84 11.14
CA THR A 1 12.99 -21.82 10.18
C THR A 1 12.71 -20.46 10.81
N THR A 2 13.73 -19.61 10.98
CA THR A 2 13.53 -18.25 11.48
C THR A 2 12.87 -17.41 10.38
N LEU A 3 12.08 -16.39 10.75
CA LEU A 3 11.47 -15.44 9.80
C LEU A 3 12.52 -14.85 8.84
N TYR A 4 13.70 -14.55 9.34
CA TYR A 4 14.81 -14.05 8.52
C TYR A 4 15.18 -15.00 7.37
N LYS A 5 15.32 -16.32 7.65
CA LYS A 5 15.60 -17.31 6.60
C LYS A 5 14.43 -17.48 5.62
N LEU A 6 13.20 -17.32 6.11
CA LEU A 6 12.02 -17.35 5.26
C LEU A 6 12.08 -16.19 4.26
N TYR A 7 12.31 -14.98 4.73
CA TYR A 7 12.38 -13.79 3.85
C TYR A 7 13.56 -13.83 2.89
N GLN A 8 14.70 -14.39 3.29
CA GLN A 8 15.83 -14.63 2.36
C GLN A 8 15.47 -15.52 1.16
N ASN A 9 14.49 -16.41 1.31
CA ASN A 9 14.07 -17.31 0.25
C ASN A 9 12.79 -16.84 -0.48
N ALA A 10 12.08 -15.86 0.06
CA ALA A 10 10.77 -15.43 -0.43
C ALA A 10 10.78 -14.05 -1.09
N PHE A 11 11.90 -13.31 -1.03
CA PHE A 11 11.97 -12.00 -1.67
C PHE A 11 11.98 -12.15 -3.21
N THR A 12 11.44 -11.15 -3.88
CA THR A 12 11.54 -11.04 -5.34
C THR A 12 12.88 -10.39 -5.69
N PRO A 13 13.78 -11.09 -6.42
CA PRO A 13 15.04 -10.52 -6.85
C PRO A 13 14.86 -9.21 -7.62
N TRP A 14 15.72 -8.23 -7.36
CA TRP A 14 15.60 -6.92 -7.99
C TRP A 14 15.76 -6.98 -9.52
N GLU A 15 16.60 -7.87 -10.01
CA GLU A 15 16.82 -8.09 -11.44
C GLU A 15 15.57 -8.55 -12.19
N TRP A 16 14.55 -9.09 -11.50
CA TRP A 16 13.27 -9.48 -12.10
C TRP A 16 12.31 -8.32 -12.28
N GLN A 17 12.45 -7.27 -11.48
CA GLN A 17 11.48 -6.18 -11.40
C GLN A 17 11.30 -5.43 -12.74
N PRO A 18 12.37 -5.11 -13.51
CA PRO A 18 12.21 -4.45 -14.82
C PRO A 18 11.42 -5.30 -15.81
N GLU A 19 11.67 -6.61 -15.86
CA GLU A 19 10.94 -7.52 -16.74
C GLU A 19 9.48 -7.68 -16.31
N LEU A 20 9.22 -7.82 -15.00
CA LEU A 20 7.85 -7.87 -14.48
C LEU A 20 7.06 -6.60 -14.80
N LYS A 21 7.69 -5.42 -14.69
CA LYS A 21 7.09 -4.16 -15.10
C LYS A 21 6.78 -4.14 -16.58
N HIS A 22 7.71 -4.56 -17.41
CA HIS A 22 7.54 -4.62 -18.87
C HIS A 22 6.37 -5.53 -19.26
N ILE A 23 6.30 -6.75 -18.70
CA ILE A 23 5.19 -7.68 -18.94
C ILE A 23 3.86 -7.07 -18.50
N ALA A 24 3.81 -6.42 -17.33
CA ALA A 24 2.60 -5.77 -16.86
C ALA A 24 2.13 -4.68 -17.83
N GLU A 25 3.05 -3.88 -18.37
CA GLU A 25 2.76 -2.83 -19.36
C GLU A 25 2.26 -3.40 -20.68
N GLU A 26 2.83 -4.50 -21.18
CA GLU A 26 2.35 -5.22 -22.37
C GLU A 26 0.93 -5.73 -22.20
N GLU A 27 0.57 -6.17 -20.98
CA GLU A 27 -0.80 -6.59 -20.62
C GLU A 27 -1.74 -5.41 -20.30
N GLY A 28 -1.28 -4.16 -20.47
CA GLY A 28 -2.06 -2.96 -20.21
C GLY A 28 -2.27 -2.65 -18.72
N LEU A 29 -1.43 -3.21 -17.85
CA LEU A 29 -1.45 -3.00 -16.41
C LEU A 29 -0.47 -1.91 -15.98
N ILE A 30 -0.80 -1.24 -14.88
CA ILE A 30 0.10 -0.28 -14.22
C ILE A 30 0.87 -1.02 -13.12
N CYS A 31 2.20 -1.04 -13.23
CA CYS A 31 3.07 -1.68 -12.24
C CYS A 31 3.74 -0.61 -11.35
N PHE A 32 3.59 -0.76 -10.03
CA PHE A 32 4.31 0.02 -9.03
C PHE A 32 4.52 -0.82 -7.76
N SER A 33 5.33 -0.35 -6.82
CA SER A 33 5.73 -1.16 -5.67
C SER A 33 5.82 -0.37 -4.37
N SER A 34 6.04 -1.10 -3.28
CA SER A 34 6.31 -0.55 -1.95
C SER A 34 7.82 -0.57 -1.68
N PRO A 35 8.48 0.59 -1.56
CA PRO A 35 9.85 0.65 -1.07
C PRO A 35 9.88 0.53 0.46
N PHE A 36 10.95 -0.07 0.99
CA PHE A 36 11.18 -0.23 2.42
C PHE A 36 12.44 0.52 2.91
N ASP A 37 13.20 1.10 1.99
CA ASP A 37 14.38 1.94 2.26
C ASP A 37 14.68 2.86 1.08
N LYS A 38 15.67 3.76 1.24
CA LYS A 38 16.04 4.72 0.20
C LYS A 38 16.60 4.06 -1.05
N THR A 39 17.30 2.94 -0.94
CA THR A 39 17.88 2.26 -2.10
C THR A 39 16.79 1.64 -2.96
N SER A 40 15.75 1.08 -2.36
CA SER A 40 14.58 0.59 -3.09
C SER A 40 13.76 1.72 -3.74
N VAL A 41 13.69 2.91 -3.10
CA VAL A 41 13.09 4.10 -3.75
C VAL A 41 13.87 4.50 -5.00
N ASP A 42 15.20 4.57 -4.92
CA ASP A 42 16.05 4.95 -6.06
C ASP A 42 15.97 3.92 -7.19
N PHE A 43 15.91 2.65 -6.85
CA PHE A 43 15.69 1.57 -7.81
C PHE A 43 14.34 1.70 -8.53
N LEU A 44 13.26 1.92 -7.80
CA LEU A 44 11.94 2.11 -8.38
C LEU A 44 11.86 3.39 -9.22
N GLU A 45 12.55 4.47 -8.80
CA GLU A 45 12.63 5.70 -9.59
C GLU A 45 13.37 5.47 -10.91
N ALA A 46 14.46 4.69 -10.90
CA ALA A 46 15.18 4.32 -12.11
C ALA A 46 14.33 3.47 -13.07
N MET A 47 13.35 2.72 -12.55
CA MET A 47 12.36 1.99 -13.35
C MET A 47 11.20 2.87 -13.85
N ASP A 48 11.17 4.14 -13.48
CA ASP A 48 10.06 5.06 -13.78
C ASP A 48 8.68 4.51 -13.37
N VAL A 49 8.54 4.09 -12.11
CA VAL A 49 7.24 3.70 -11.58
C VAL A 49 6.30 4.93 -11.49
N PRO A 50 5.00 4.78 -11.80
CA PRO A 50 4.06 5.92 -11.82
C PRO A 50 3.58 6.36 -10.44
N ALA A 51 3.78 5.56 -9.41
CA ALA A 51 3.33 5.81 -8.04
C ALA A 51 4.15 5.01 -7.03
N TYR A 52 4.04 5.37 -5.76
CA TYR A 52 4.65 4.65 -4.66
C TYR A 52 3.59 4.18 -3.65
N LYS A 53 3.82 3.02 -3.04
CA LYS A 53 3.01 2.51 -1.95
C LYS A 53 3.81 2.55 -0.65
N ILE A 54 3.23 3.12 0.41
CA ILE A 54 3.74 2.98 1.79
C ILE A 54 2.89 1.93 2.49
N ALA A 55 3.50 0.84 2.91
CA ALA A 55 2.81 -0.22 3.63
C ALA A 55 2.48 0.21 5.07
N SER A 56 1.59 -0.53 5.74
CA SER A 56 1.07 -0.10 7.04
C SER A 56 2.14 0.05 8.12
N PHE A 57 3.18 -0.77 8.08
CA PHE A 57 4.24 -0.74 9.10
C PHE A 57 5.23 0.41 8.90
N GLU A 58 5.35 0.92 7.67
CA GLU A 58 6.26 2.02 7.32
C GLU A 58 5.63 3.40 7.52
N ILE A 59 4.36 3.49 7.96
CA ILE A 59 3.68 4.78 8.12
C ILE A 59 4.35 5.71 9.15
N THR A 60 5.09 5.16 10.08
CA THR A 60 5.85 5.91 11.09
C THR A 60 7.29 6.24 10.66
N ASP A 61 7.74 5.68 9.52
CA ASP A 61 9.06 6.02 8.95
C ASP A 61 8.99 7.34 8.17
N ILE A 62 8.94 8.43 8.90
CA ILE A 62 8.84 9.78 8.34
C ILE A 62 9.98 10.09 7.36
N PRO A 63 11.27 9.73 7.64
CA PRO A 63 12.35 9.94 6.68
C PRO A 63 12.17 9.20 5.35
N LEU A 64 11.63 7.97 5.38
CA LEU A 64 11.32 7.22 4.17
C LEU A 64 10.18 7.89 3.39
N ILE A 65 9.11 8.29 4.09
CA ILE A 65 7.94 8.94 3.46
C ILE A 65 8.35 10.25 2.80
N GLU A 66 9.16 11.09 3.45
CA GLU A 66 9.69 12.32 2.85
C GLU A 66 10.52 12.02 1.60
N TYR A 67 11.36 11.00 1.65
CA TYR A 67 12.19 10.63 0.52
C TYR A 67 11.37 10.13 -0.66
N VAL A 68 10.37 9.28 -0.42
CA VAL A 68 9.39 8.84 -1.43
C VAL A 68 8.63 10.04 -2.01
N ALA A 69 8.09 10.90 -1.15
CA ALA A 69 7.30 12.05 -1.57
C ALA A 69 8.12 13.08 -2.38
N SER A 70 9.43 13.20 -2.11
CA SER A 70 10.33 14.07 -2.86
C SER A 70 10.48 13.70 -4.34
N LYS A 71 10.09 12.49 -4.73
CA LYS A 71 10.04 12.05 -6.14
C LYS A 71 8.85 12.66 -6.90
N MET A 72 7.97 13.39 -6.24
CA MET A 72 6.84 14.16 -6.81
C MET A 72 5.84 13.29 -7.59
N LYS A 73 5.76 12.00 -7.27
CA LYS A 73 4.78 11.05 -7.80
C LYS A 73 3.68 10.77 -6.75
N PRO A 74 2.52 10.23 -7.14
CA PRO A 74 1.46 9.83 -6.21
C PRO A 74 1.96 8.86 -5.14
N VAL A 75 1.54 9.10 -3.89
CA VAL A 75 1.87 8.25 -2.73
C VAL A 75 0.59 7.67 -2.14
N ILE A 76 0.49 6.35 -2.12
CA ILE A 76 -0.64 5.61 -1.55
C ILE A 76 -0.19 5.05 -0.19
N ILE A 77 -0.84 5.44 0.91
CA ILE A 77 -0.41 5.10 2.28
C ILE A 77 -1.46 4.21 2.95
N SER A 78 -1.06 3.01 3.36
CA SER A 78 -1.89 2.12 4.19
C SER A 78 -1.78 2.48 5.67
N THR A 79 -2.92 2.42 6.39
CA THR A 79 -3.06 2.94 7.76
C THR A 79 -3.41 1.87 8.80
N GLY A 80 -3.06 0.59 8.53
CA GLY A 80 -3.57 -0.55 9.29
C GLY A 80 -3.18 -0.63 10.76
N ILE A 81 -2.07 0.00 11.16
CA ILE A 81 -1.59 0.07 12.55
C ILE A 81 -1.54 1.50 13.09
N ALA A 82 -1.90 2.48 12.25
CA ALA A 82 -1.69 3.89 12.53
C ALA A 82 -2.75 4.46 13.49
N THR A 83 -2.33 5.35 14.35
CA THR A 83 -3.18 6.33 15.02
C THR A 83 -3.51 7.50 14.07
N TYR A 84 -4.42 8.38 14.45
CA TYR A 84 -4.67 9.59 13.65
C TYR A 84 -3.45 10.51 13.58
N GLU A 85 -2.69 10.59 14.67
CA GLU A 85 -1.44 11.36 14.75
C GLU A 85 -0.37 10.82 13.78
N ASP A 86 -0.26 9.51 13.66
CA ASP A 86 0.67 8.87 12.70
C ASP A 86 0.27 9.23 11.26
N ILE A 87 -1.03 9.18 10.94
CA ILE A 87 -1.54 9.54 9.61
C ILE A 87 -1.27 11.03 9.32
N GLU A 88 -1.54 11.92 10.28
CA GLU A 88 -1.25 13.35 10.15
C GLU A 88 0.25 13.59 9.94
N GLY A 89 1.10 12.87 10.68
CA GLY A 89 2.55 12.90 10.52
C GLY A 89 3.01 12.51 9.13
N ALA A 90 2.46 11.41 8.60
CA ALA A 90 2.76 10.93 7.25
C ALA A 90 2.31 11.91 6.15
N ILE A 91 1.11 12.47 6.29
CA ILE A 91 0.59 13.51 5.37
C ILE A 91 1.48 14.76 5.44
N ALA A 92 1.84 15.21 6.63
CA ALA A 92 2.72 16.36 6.82
C ALA A 92 4.11 16.12 6.21
N ALA A 93 4.63 14.89 6.29
CA ALA A 93 5.90 14.51 5.65
C ALA A 93 5.86 14.71 4.13
N CYS A 94 4.80 14.25 3.47
CA CYS A 94 4.62 14.46 2.04
C CYS A 94 4.52 15.96 1.69
N LYS A 95 3.71 16.70 2.45
CA LYS A 95 3.49 18.15 2.21
C LYS A 95 4.74 19.00 2.46
N ARG A 96 5.60 18.63 3.41
CA ARG A 96 6.87 19.36 3.65
C ARG A 96 7.78 19.40 2.43
N VAL A 97 7.73 18.39 1.59
CA VAL A 97 8.49 18.34 0.34
C VAL A 97 7.69 18.82 -0.88
N GLY A 98 6.49 19.35 -0.67
CA GLY A 98 5.63 19.91 -1.73
C GLY A 98 4.78 18.89 -2.49
N ASN A 99 4.63 17.66 -1.99
CA ASN A 99 3.83 16.64 -2.66
C ASN A 99 2.45 16.51 -1.99
N ASP A 100 1.40 16.94 -2.70
CA ASP A 100 0.00 16.83 -2.29
C ASP A 100 -0.73 15.64 -2.94
N GLN A 101 -0.05 14.83 -3.75
CA GLN A 101 -0.63 13.68 -4.44
C GLN A 101 -0.71 12.47 -3.51
N ILE A 102 -1.58 12.53 -2.51
CA ILE A 102 -1.67 11.55 -1.43
C ILE A 102 -3.02 10.85 -1.48
N ALA A 103 -3.02 9.52 -1.34
CA ALA A 103 -4.20 8.72 -1.07
C ALA A 103 -3.98 7.83 0.15
N LEU A 104 -5.03 7.62 0.94
CA LEU A 104 -4.99 6.79 2.14
C LEU A 104 -5.76 5.49 1.91
N LEU A 105 -5.27 4.38 2.45
CA LEU A 105 -6.01 3.13 2.46
C LEU A 105 -6.32 2.72 3.91
N LYS A 106 -7.61 2.65 4.24
CA LYS A 106 -8.05 1.93 5.43
C LYS A 106 -7.60 0.48 5.29
N CYS A 107 -6.97 -0.04 6.31
CA CYS A 107 -6.44 -1.40 6.30
C CYS A 107 -6.75 -2.11 7.63
N THR A 108 -6.85 -3.43 7.62
CA THR A 108 -6.83 -4.29 8.82
C THR A 108 -5.65 -5.23 8.66
N SER A 109 -4.57 -5.00 9.44
CA SER A 109 -3.32 -5.76 9.36
C SER A 109 -3.43 -7.13 10.04
N SER A 110 -4.32 -7.97 9.50
CA SER A 110 -4.52 -9.37 9.87
C SER A 110 -4.69 -10.18 8.59
N TYR A 111 -4.06 -11.35 8.49
CA TYR A 111 -3.99 -12.15 7.26
C TYR A 111 -4.41 -13.60 7.53
N PRO A 112 -5.64 -14.05 7.15
CA PRO A 112 -6.73 -13.22 6.61
C PRO A 112 -7.39 -12.36 7.70
N ALA A 113 -7.99 -11.23 7.28
CA ALA A 113 -8.73 -10.38 8.19
C ALA A 113 -10.15 -10.92 8.41
N PRO A 114 -10.64 -11.01 9.67
CA PRO A 114 -12.04 -11.30 9.93
C PRO A 114 -12.95 -10.19 9.40
N VAL A 115 -14.02 -10.53 8.70
CA VAL A 115 -15.00 -9.55 8.16
C VAL A 115 -15.55 -8.62 9.25
N ALA A 116 -15.79 -9.15 10.45
CA ALA A 116 -16.29 -8.37 11.59
C ALA A 116 -15.34 -7.24 12.04
N LEU A 117 -14.05 -7.33 11.72
CA LEU A 117 -13.05 -6.31 12.04
C LEU A 117 -12.80 -5.32 10.90
N ALA A 118 -13.56 -5.39 9.82
CA ALA A 118 -13.37 -4.52 8.66
C ALA A 118 -13.57 -3.02 8.96
N ASN A 119 -14.42 -2.67 9.93
CA ASN A 119 -14.63 -1.28 10.40
C ASN A 119 -14.75 -0.26 9.25
N LEU A 120 -15.57 -0.56 8.24
CA LEU A 120 -15.63 0.22 6.99
C LEU A 120 -16.08 1.67 7.18
N ARG A 121 -16.75 2.01 8.30
CA ARG A 121 -17.11 3.41 8.64
C ARG A 121 -15.88 4.31 8.82
N THR A 122 -14.70 3.74 9.04
CA THR A 122 -13.44 4.50 9.06
C THR A 122 -13.15 5.17 7.71
N ILE A 123 -13.64 4.64 6.59
CA ILE A 123 -13.41 5.21 5.25
C ILE A 123 -14.02 6.61 5.12
N PRO A 124 -15.33 6.82 5.33
CA PRO A 124 -15.90 8.16 5.30
C PRO A 124 -15.35 9.09 6.39
N ASP A 125 -15.02 8.58 7.58
CA ASP A 125 -14.41 9.35 8.65
C ASP A 125 -13.02 9.89 8.25
N MET A 126 -12.14 9.04 7.75
CA MET A 126 -10.83 9.46 7.24
C MET A 126 -10.95 10.48 6.11
N ARG A 127 -11.89 10.26 5.18
CA ARG A 127 -12.13 11.19 4.07
C ARG A 127 -12.57 12.57 4.57
N GLU A 128 -13.44 12.61 5.57
CA GLU A 128 -13.91 13.87 6.15
C GLU A 128 -12.79 14.58 6.92
N ARG A 129 -12.03 13.83 7.72
CA ARG A 129 -10.96 14.37 8.55
C ARG A 129 -9.78 14.89 7.74
N PHE A 130 -9.26 14.09 6.81
CA PHE A 130 -8.01 14.41 6.10
C PHE A 130 -8.23 15.10 4.76
N LYS A 131 -9.47 15.13 4.22
CA LYS A 131 -9.84 15.72 2.93
C LYS A 131 -9.02 15.16 1.76
N LEU A 132 -8.65 13.89 1.83
CA LEU A 132 -7.90 13.14 0.82
C LEU A 132 -8.75 12.01 0.23
N PRO A 133 -8.38 11.49 -0.96
CA PRO A 133 -8.91 10.22 -1.45
C PRO A 133 -8.63 9.09 -0.45
N VAL A 134 -9.67 8.32 -0.12
CA VAL A 134 -9.55 7.17 0.76
C VAL A 134 -10.03 5.91 0.06
N GLY A 135 -9.30 4.83 0.24
CA GLY A 135 -9.61 3.50 -0.27
C GLY A 135 -9.58 2.43 0.83
N LEU A 136 -9.57 1.19 0.40
CA LEU A 136 -9.49 0.01 1.25
C LEU A 136 -8.33 -0.89 0.80
N SER A 137 -7.47 -1.30 1.74
CA SER A 137 -6.60 -2.46 1.61
C SER A 137 -7.29 -3.64 2.28
N ASP A 138 -7.81 -4.58 1.47
CA ASP A 138 -8.69 -5.66 1.89
C ASP A 138 -7.95 -6.98 2.01
N HIS A 139 -7.81 -7.49 3.23
CA HIS A 139 -7.22 -8.79 3.55
C HIS A 139 -8.27 -9.85 3.91
N THR A 140 -9.55 -9.60 3.67
CA THR A 140 -10.60 -10.61 3.87
C THR A 140 -10.63 -11.62 2.74
N MET A 141 -11.15 -12.81 3.01
CA MET A 141 -11.30 -13.87 1.99
C MET A 141 -12.51 -13.65 1.07
N SER A 142 -13.37 -12.68 1.38
CA SER A 142 -14.61 -12.38 0.67
C SER A 142 -14.49 -11.13 -0.18
N SER A 143 -15.29 -11.00 -1.23
CA SER A 143 -15.47 -9.76 -2.00
C SER A 143 -16.48 -8.79 -1.36
N SER A 144 -17.27 -9.25 -0.37
CA SER A 144 -18.33 -8.44 0.25
C SER A 144 -17.82 -7.16 0.91
N VAL A 145 -16.65 -7.24 1.57
CA VAL A 145 -16.03 -6.09 2.25
C VAL A 145 -15.56 -5.06 1.22
N ALA A 146 -14.93 -5.50 0.13
CA ALA A 146 -14.53 -4.63 -0.96
C ALA A 146 -15.75 -3.91 -1.59
N ILE A 147 -16.82 -4.66 -1.90
CA ILE A 147 -18.05 -4.07 -2.48
C ILE A 147 -18.68 -3.07 -1.51
N ALA A 148 -18.82 -3.42 -0.23
CA ALA A 148 -19.38 -2.53 0.79
C ALA A 148 -18.54 -1.25 0.98
N SER A 149 -17.22 -1.34 0.85
CA SER A 149 -16.33 -0.18 0.97
C SER A 149 -16.57 0.86 -0.15
N VAL A 150 -16.88 0.40 -1.37
CA VAL A 150 -17.23 1.29 -2.50
C VAL A 150 -18.51 2.06 -2.19
N ALA A 151 -19.52 1.41 -1.63
CA ALA A 151 -20.75 2.06 -1.21
C ALA A 151 -20.51 3.13 -0.12
N LEU A 152 -19.47 2.97 0.69
CA LEU A 152 -19.04 3.95 1.69
C LEU A 152 -18.05 5.00 1.15
N GLY A 153 -17.77 4.98 -0.15
CA GLY A 153 -16.99 5.99 -0.86
C GLY A 153 -15.51 5.68 -1.00
N ALA A 154 -15.09 4.41 -0.86
CA ALA A 154 -13.74 4.00 -1.23
C ALA A 154 -13.47 4.29 -2.72
N ARG A 155 -12.31 4.87 -3.02
CA ARG A 155 -11.87 5.22 -4.37
C ARG A 155 -10.80 4.28 -4.91
N ILE A 156 -10.12 3.56 -4.04
CA ILE A 156 -9.05 2.61 -4.36
C ILE A 156 -9.38 1.32 -3.62
N LEU A 157 -9.23 0.19 -4.30
CA LEU A 157 -9.30 -1.13 -3.70
C LEU A 157 -7.97 -1.84 -3.93
N GLU A 158 -7.32 -2.23 -2.85
CA GLU A 158 -6.13 -3.06 -2.85
C GLU A 158 -6.50 -4.43 -2.31
N LYS A 159 -6.10 -5.49 -2.99
CA LYS A 159 -6.37 -6.85 -2.56
C LYS A 159 -5.27 -7.79 -3.05
N HIS A 160 -4.91 -8.77 -2.24
CA HIS A 160 -4.02 -9.84 -2.67
C HIS A 160 -4.61 -10.60 -3.86
N PHE A 161 -3.78 -10.88 -4.85
CA PHE A 161 -4.11 -11.69 -6.00
C PHE A 161 -3.34 -13.01 -5.95
N ILE A 162 -4.00 -14.12 -6.21
CA ILE A 162 -3.45 -15.47 -6.21
C ILE A 162 -4.04 -16.29 -7.34
N LEU A 163 -3.28 -17.25 -7.85
CA LEU A 163 -3.76 -18.19 -8.87
C LEU A 163 -4.54 -19.34 -8.24
N ASP A 164 -4.18 -19.77 -7.02
CA ASP A 164 -4.84 -20.86 -6.30
C ASP A 164 -5.04 -20.46 -4.82
N ARG A 165 -6.26 -20.62 -4.30
CA ARG A 165 -6.60 -20.34 -2.89
C ARG A 165 -5.88 -21.24 -1.89
N GLY A 166 -5.30 -22.36 -2.34
CA GLY A 166 -4.45 -23.23 -1.55
C GLY A 166 -3.01 -22.72 -1.39
N ASP A 167 -2.63 -21.68 -2.12
CA ASP A 167 -1.31 -21.05 -2.02
C ASP A 167 -1.19 -20.25 -0.72
N ARG A 168 -0.54 -20.86 0.26
CA ARG A 168 -0.32 -20.25 1.58
C ARG A 168 0.67 -19.07 1.56
N LYS A 169 1.39 -18.85 0.48
CA LYS A 169 2.38 -17.76 0.38
C LYS A 169 1.73 -16.39 0.17
N SER A 170 0.52 -16.35 -0.34
CA SER A 170 -0.23 -15.12 -0.59
C SER A 170 -1.10 -14.66 0.59
N VAL A 171 -1.03 -15.36 1.72
CA VAL A 171 -1.83 -15.10 2.94
C VAL A 171 -0.95 -14.62 4.10
N VAL A 172 0.33 -14.34 3.84
CA VAL A 172 1.28 -13.84 4.84
C VAL A 172 1.64 -12.39 4.56
#